data_cc90f02d18bac7ad934b13f4230dd072
#
_entry.id   cc90f02d18bac7ad934b13f4230dd072
#
_cell.length_a   1.000
_cell.length_b   1.000
_cell.length_c   1.000
_cell.angle_alpha   90.00
_cell.angle_beta   90.00
_cell.angle_gamma   90.00
#
_symmetry.space_group_name_H-M   'P 1'
#
loop_
_entity.id
_entity.type
_entity.pdbx_description
1 polymer ?
#
loop_
_entity_poly.entity_id
_entity_poly.type
_entity_poly.pdbx_seq_one_letter_code
_entity_poly.pdbx_strand_id
1 'polypeptide(L)'
;MRNIVLSLLAAVGLGTSSCTADNVPVLEPQEFIANAKADSKAVILDVRTPAEYAAGHLRGAHLLDYLDTKAFDKGMKKLKKSKTYYVYCRSRKRSHAACLKMQEHGLKAVDMKGGYLNWTAQGMETVTQQ
;
A
#
# COMPACT_ATOMS: atom_id res chain seq x y z
N MET A 1 -2.61 -21.89 28.39
CA MET A 1 -2.51 -21.50 27.99
C MET A 1 -2.74 -20.68 27.54
N ARG A 2 -2.62 -20.65 27.59
CA ARG A 2 -2.62 -19.94 27.21
C ARG A 2 -2.70 -18.95 26.84
N ASN A 3 -2.65 -18.85 26.94
CA ASN A 3 -2.51 -17.99 26.62
C ASN A 3 -2.60 -17.13 26.10
N ILE A 4 -2.59 -17.13 26.32
CA ILE A 4 -2.44 -16.40 25.90
C ILE A 4 -2.37 -15.47 25.48
N VAL A 5 -2.35 -15.50 25.70
CA VAL A 5 -1.99 -14.76 25.40
C VAL A 5 -1.98 -13.87 24.96
N LEU A 6 -1.91 -13.94 25.18
CA LEU A 6 -1.64 -13.17 24.85
C LEU A 6 -1.75 -12.30 24.47
N SER A 7 -1.76 -12.56 24.59
CA SER A 7 -1.58 -11.86 24.23
C SER A 7 -1.72 -10.94 24.02
N LEU A 8 -1.70 -10.85 24.27
CA LEU A 8 -1.59 -10.02 24.16
C LEU A 8 -1.53 -9.17 23.90
N LEU A 9 -1.47 -9.22 24.23
CA LEU A 9 -1.15 -8.50 24.08
C LEU A 9 -1.28 -7.75 23.66
N ALA A 10 -1.30 -7.95 23.85
CA ALA A 10 -1.11 -7.30 23.51
C ALA A 10 -1.35 -6.48 23.29
N ALA A 11 -1.27 -6.52 23.59
CA ALA A 11 -1.14 -5.82 23.46
C ALA A 11 -1.20 -4.98 23.28
N VAL A 12 -1.11 -4.94 23.54
CA VAL A 12 -0.84 -4.30 23.39
C VAL A 12 -0.93 -3.55 23.10
N GLY A 13 -0.82 -3.56 23.31
CA GLY A 13 -0.49 -3.01 23.15
C GLY A 13 -0.75 -2.25 22.90
N LEU A 14 -0.63 -1.93 23.15
CA LEU A 14 -0.59 -1.27 22.87
C LEU A 14 -0.67 -0.50 22.51
N GLY A 15 -0.59 -0.39 22.72
CA GLY A 15 -0.32 0.20 22.45
C GLY A 15 -0.46 1.01 22.12
N THR A 16 -0.26 1.33 22.26
CA THR A 16 -0.09 2.01 21.86
C THR A 16 -0.11 2.75 21.33
N SER A 17 0.05 2.98 21.46
CA SER A 17 0.24 3.60 20.88
C SER A 17 0.14 4.25 20.35
N SER A 18 0.21 4.48 20.46
CA SER A 18 0.24 5.07 19.82
C SER A 18 -0.06 5.62 19.23
N CYS A 19 -0.19 5.87 19.66
CA CYS A 19 -0.58 6.44 19.05
C CYS A 19 -0.41 7.03 18.12
N THR A 20 0.43 6.86 18.18
CA THR A 20 0.21 7.65 17.12
C THR A 20 -0.70 7.05 16.15
N ALA A 21 -1.12 7.82 15.31
CA ALA A 21 -2.13 7.50 14.43
C ALA A 21 -1.69 6.81 13.20
N ASP A 22 -0.46 6.52 13.07
CA ASP A 22 0.07 5.97 11.82
C ASP A 22 0.06 4.45 11.89
N ASN A 23 -1.01 3.87 11.36
CA ASN A 23 -1.19 2.42 11.35
C ASN A 23 -1.03 1.83 9.96
N VAL A 24 -0.26 2.47 9.09
CA VAL A 24 -0.05 1.95 7.74
C VAL A 24 0.97 0.82 7.79
N PRO A 25 0.57 -0.42 7.47
CA PRO A 25 1.55 -1.50 7.36
C PRO A 25 2.52 -1.21 6.22
N VAL A 26 3.80 -1.43 6.46
CA VAL A 26 4.85 -1.18 5.47
C VAL A 26 5.60 -2.48 5.26
N LEU A 27 5.66 -2.95 4.01
CA LEU A 27 6.29 -4.22 3.68
C LEU A 27 7.47 -4.00 2.73
N GLU A 28 8.50 -4.82 2.88
CA GLU A 28 9.58 -4.89 1.90
C GLU A 28 9.02 -5.33 0.56
N PRO A 29 9.66 -4.97 -0.56
CA PRO A 29 9.14 -5.34 -1.88
C PRO A 29 8.81 -6.81 -2.06
N GLN A 30 9.65 -7.72 -1.55
CA GLN A 30 9.41 -9.15 -1.67
C GLN A 30 8.15 -9.58 -0.92
N GLU A 31 7.97 -9.09 0.31
CA GLU A 31 6.78 -9.38 1.09
C GLU A 31 5.53 -8.76 0.47
N PHE A 32 5.68 -7.52 0.01
CA PHE A 32 4.60 -6.80 -0.63
C PHE A 32 4.00 -7.61 -1.77
N ILE A 33 4.85 -8.06 -2.70
CA ILE A 33 4.34 -8.79 -3.86
C ILE A 33 3.90 -10.21 -3.49
N ALA A 34 4.59 -10.86 -2.57
CA ALA A 34 4.21 -12.21 -2.15
C ALA A 34 2.83 -12.20 -1.48
N ASN A 35 2.60 -11.22 -0.60
CA ASN A 35 1.31 -11.09 0.06
C ASN A 35 0.21 -10.73 -0.93
N ALA A 36 0.50 -9.84 -1.88
CA ALA A 36 -0.49 -9.46 -2.89
C ALA A 36 -0.88 -10.67 -3.75
N LYS A 37 0.09 -11.48 -4.14
CA LYS A 37 -0.19 -12.67 -4.96
C LYS A 37 -0.97 -13.73 -4.21
N ALA A 38 -0.78 -13.83 -2.91
CA ALA A 38 -1.47 -14.82 -2.07
C ALA A 38 -2.88 -14.37 -1.67
N ASP A 39 -3.19 -13.10 -1.87
CA ASP A 39 -4.46 -12.51 -1.43
C ASP A 39 -5.40 -12.36 -2.63
N SER A 40 -6.46 -13.16 -2.66
CA SER A 40 -7.42 -13.13 -3.77
C SER A 40 -8.16 -11.80 -3.88
N LYS A 41 -8.10 -10.99 -2.84
CA LYS A 41 -8.77 -9.67 -2.81
C LYS A 41 -7.77 -8.52 -2.97
N ALA A 42 -6.54 -8.82 -3.33
CA ALA A 42 -5.51 -7.80 -3.48
C ALA A 42 -5.70 -6.99 -4.76
N VAL A 43 -5.45 -5.68 -4.64
CA VAL A 43 -5.34 -4.78 -5.78
C VAL A 43 -4.04 -4.02 -5.60
N ILE A 44 -3.17 -4.04 -6.59
CA ILE A 44 -1.93 -3.27 -6.56
C ILE A 44 -2.22 -1.88 -7.12
N LEU A 45 -1.86 -0.85 -6.38
CA LEU A 45 -2.21 0.53 -6.73
C LEU A 45 -0.95 1.38 -6.81
N ASP A 46 -0.70 1.91 -8.01
CA ASP A 46 0.42 2.82 -8.26
C ASP A 46 -0.12 4.25 -8.14
N VAL A 47 0.38 5.00 -7.17
CA VAL A 47 -0.11 6.37 -6.93
C VAL A 47 0.86 7.43 -7.46
N ARG A 48 1.72 7.03 -8.41
CA ARG A 48 2.62 7.96 -9.10
C ARG A 48 1.88 8.65 -10.26
N THR A 49 2.61 9.44 -11.02
CA THR A 49 2.04 10.13 -12.18
C THR A 49 1.91 9.19 -13.38
N PRO A 50 1.08 9.56 -14.38
CA PRO A 50 0.98 8.77 -15.60
C PRO A 50 2.32 8.57 -16.32
N ALA A 51 3.19 9.60 -16.33
CA ALA A 51 4.50 9.47 -16.97
C ALA A 51 5.38 8.44 -16.26
N GLU A 52 5.39 8.45 -14.94
CA GLU A 52 6.14 7.46 -14.16
C GLU A 52 5.61 6.05 -14.44
N TYR A 53 4.30 5.89 -14.42
CA TYR A 53 3.64 4.62 -14.68
C TYR A 53 3.99 4.07 -16.07
N ALA A 54 3.92 4.94 -17.08
CA ALA A 54 4.21 4.54 -18.46
C ALA A 54 5.66 4.09 -18.63
N ALA A 55 6.58 4.71 -17.89
CA ALA A 55 8.00 4.36 -17.97
C ALA A 55 8.31 3.00 -17.33
N GLY A 56 7.42 2.50 -16.48
CA GLY A 56 7.59 1.20 -15.84
C GLY A 56 6.75 1.13 -14.56
N HIS A 57 6.14 -0.02 -14.34
CA HIS A 57 5.31 -0.23 -13.14
C HIS A 57 5.28 -1.72 -12.80
N LEU A 58 4.73 -2.06 -11.66
CA LEU A 58 4.54 -3.46 -11.26
C LEU A 58 3.43 -4.08 -12.11
N ARG A 59 3.64 -5.31 -12.54
CA ARG A 59 2.64 -6.04 -13.32
C ARG A 59 1.31 -6.06 -12.58
N GLY A 60 0.25 -5.70 -13.28
CA GLY A 60 -1.10 -5.70 -12.72
C GLY A 60 -1.44 -4.48 -11.90
N ALA A 61 -0.54 -3.52 -11.75
CA ALA A 61 -0.81 -2.31 -10.99
C ALA A 61 -1.80 -1.40 -11.72
N HIS A 62 -2.73 -0.83 -10.96
CA HIS A 62 -3.66 0.18 -11.46
C HIS A 62 -3.15 1.55 -11.06
N LEU A 63 -3.27 2.52 -11.95
CA LEU A 63 -2.80 3.87 -11.70
C LEU A 63 -3.89 4.73 -11.05
N LEU A 64 -3.52 5.41 -9.99
CA LEU A 64 -4.37 6.42 -9.36
C LEU A 64 -3.47 7.54 -8.84
N ASP A 65 -3.26 8.57 -9.67
CA ASP A 65 -2.27 9.62 -9.41
C ASP A 65 -2.62 10.45 -8.18
N TYR A 66 -1.82 10.32 -7.14
CA TYR A 66 -2.03 11.04 -5.88
C TYR A 66 -1.90 12.56 -6.05
N LEU A 67 -1.04 13.01 -6.97
CA LEU A 67 -0.82 14.44 -7.18
C LEU A 67 -1.98 15.13 -7.90
N ASP A 68 -2.78 14.38 -8.63
CA ASP A 68 -4.03 14.89 -9.19
C ASP A 68 -5.11 14.70 -8.11
N THR A 69 -5.22 15.66 -7.22
CA THR A 69 -6.04 15.51 -6.01
C THR A 69 -7.52 15.25 -6.33
N LYS A 70 -8.05 15.89 -7.37
CA LYS A 70 -9.44 15.66 -7.77
C LYS A 70 -9.65 14.25 -8.29
N ALA A 71 -8.77 13.81 -9.17
CA ALA A 71 -8.85 12.45 -9.73
C ALA A 71 -8.63 11.40 -8.65
N PHE A 72 -7.67 11.66 -7.74
CA PHE A 72 -7.40 10.73 -6.66
C PHE A 72 -8.61 10.57 -5.75
N ASP A 73 -9.20 11.68 -5.30
CA ASP A 73 -10.34 11.62 -4.40
C ASP A 73 -11.54 10.94 -5.06
N LYS A 74 -11.79 11.24 -6.34
CA LYS A 74 -12.87 10.63 -7.09
C LYS A 74 -12.64 9.12 -7.26
N GLY A 75 -11.41 8.74 -7.62
CA GLY A 75 -11.07 7.33 -7.79
C GLY A 75 -11.10 6.57 -6.48
N MET A 76 -10.62 7.19 -5.40
CA MET A 76 -10.61 6.56 -4.09
C MET A 76 -12.01 6.18 -3.62
N LYS A 77 -13.01 7.04 -3.91
CA LYS A 77 -14.39 6.78 -3.53
C LYS A 77 -14.98 5.57 -4.24
N LYS A 78 -14.37 5.14 -5.34
CA LYS A 78 -14.82 3.95 -6.08
C LYS A 78 -14.15 2.67 -5.59
N LEU A 79 -13.15 2.78 -4.73
CA LEU A 79 -12.45 1.62 -4.20
C LEU A 79 -13.35 0.87 -3.21
N LYS A 80 -13.09 -0.42 -3.06
CA LYS A 80 -13.98 -1.31 -2.31
C LYS A 80 -13.38 -1.71 -0.98
N LYS A 81 -14.19 -1.63 0.07
CA LYS A 81 -13.76 -2.01 1.42
C LYS A 81 -13.51 -3.52 1.54
N SER A 82 -14.02 -4.31 0.60
CA SER A 82 -13.80 -5.75 0.56
C SER A 82 -12.43 -6.14 0.01
N LYS A 83 -11.69 -5.16 -0.57
CA LYS A 83 -10.38 -5.40 -1.14
C LYS A 83 -9.28 -4.96 -0.18
N THR A 84 -8.07 -5.43 -0.43
CA THR A 84 -6.86 -4.92 0.23
C THR A 84 -6.00 -4.27 -0.85
N TYR A 85 -5.64 -3.02 -0.63
CA TYR A 85 -4.89 -2.24 -1.60
C TYR A 85 -3.41 -2.22 -1.22
N TYR A 86 -2.57 -2.72 -2.14
CA TYR A 86 -1.13 -2.75 -2.00
C TYR A 86 -0.60 -1.55 -2.79
N VAL A 87 -0.20 -0.51 -2.07
CA VAL A 87 0.01 0.83 -2.61
C VAL A 87 1.50 1.14 -2.67
N TYR A 88 1.95 1.75 -3.74
CA TYR A 88 3.33 2.19 -3.83
C TYR A 88 3.44 3.49 -4.63
N CYS A 89 4.50 4.23 -4.37
CA CYS A 89 4.89 5.36 -5.19
C CYS A 89 6.39 5.22 -5.51
N ARG A 90 7.07 6.32 -5.81
CA ARG A 90 8.48 6.26 -6.15
C ARG A 90 9.36 5.94 -4.94
N SER A 91 9.15 6.64 -3.81
CA SER A 91 10.00 6.53 -2.62
C SER A 91 9.26 6.19 -1.35
N ARG A 92 7.96 6.29 -1.33
CA ARG A 92 7.03 6.09 -0.22
C ARG A 92 6.31 7.36 0.22
N LYS A 93 6.79 8.54 -0.15
CA LYS A 93 6.20 9.78 0.36
C LYS A 93 4.73 9.94 -0.03
N ARG A 94 4.41 9.78 -1.31
CA ARG A 94 3.04 9.89 -1.81
C ARG A 94 2.18 8.71 -1.38
N SER A 95 2.76 7.51 -1.40
CA SER A 95 1.99 6.30 -1.05
C SER A 95 1.62 6.28 0.42
N HIS A 96 2.51 6.77 1.29
CA HIS A 96 2.19 6.86 2.71
C HIS A 96 0.99 7.79 2.93
N ALA A 97 1.02 8.98 2.31
CA ALA A 97 -0.08 9.93 2.40
C ALA A 97 -1.37 9.35 1.81
N ALA A 98 -1.26 8.65 0.69
CA ALA A 98 -2.41 8.00 0.06
C ALA A 98 -3.01 6.94 0.97
N CYS A 99 -2.17 6.11 1.59
CA CYS A 99 -2.64 5.08 2.51
C CYS A 99 -3.37 5.68 3.72
N LEU A 100 -2.86 6.78 4.26
CA LEU A 100 -3.55 7.46 5.37
C LEU A 100 -4.93 7.93 4.96
N LYS A 101 -5.05 8.57 3.78
CA LYS A 101 -6.36 8.98 3.27
C LYS A 101 -7.29 7.81 3.07
N MET A 102 -6.76 6.72 2.51
CA MET A 102 -7.56 5.53 2.26
C MET A 102 -8.08 4.93 3.56
N GLN A 103 -7.23 4.86 4.57
CA GLN A 103 -7.64 4.35 5.88
C GLN A 103 -8.72 5.22 6.52
N GLU A 104 -8.63 6.54 6.36
CA GLU A 104 -9.68 7.45 6.84
C GLU A 104 -11.03 7.15 6.21
N HIS A 105 -11.03 6.59 5.01
CA HIS A 105 -12.24 6.20 4.30
C HIS A 105 -12.62 4.73 4.54
N GLY A 106 -11.98 4.08 5.49
CA GLY A 106 -12.29 2.71 5.85
C GLY A 106 -11.72 1.66 4.92
N LEU A 107 -10.77 2.03 4.07
CA LEU A 107 -10.13 1.11 3.14
C LEU A 107 -8.91 0.45 3.79
N LYS A 108 -8.60 -0.76 3.36
CA LYS A 108 -7.41 -1.48 3.81
C LYS A 108 -6.28 -1.16 2.84
N ALA A 109 -5.20 -0.60 3.36
CA ALA A 109 -4.06 -0.18 2.55
C ALA A 109 -2.74 -0.59 3.19
N VAL A 110 -1.84 -1.09 2.36
CA VAL A 110 -0.50 -1.55 2.74
C VAL A 110 0.48 -0.79 1.85
N ASP A 111 1.60 -0.36 2.40
CA ASP A 111 2.58 0.45 1.70
C ASP A 111 3.85 -0.36 1.42
N MET A 112 4.60 0.03 0.40
CA MET A 112 5.87 -0.60 0.05
C MET A 112 7.03 0.22 0.60
N LYS A 113 7.88 -0.41 1.38
CA LYS A 113 9.08 0.24 1.92
C LYS A 113 10.00 0.67 0.77
N GLY A 114 10.39 1.95 0.77
CA GLY A 114 11.29 2.49 -0.24
C GLY A 114 10.70 2.64 -1.64
N GLY A 115 9.47 2.21 -1.86
CA GLY A 115 8.75 2.40 -3.10
C GLY A 115 9.38 1.77 -4.33
N TYR A 116 9.05 2.30 -5.47
CA TYR A 116 9.51 1.80 -6.77
C TYR A 116 11.04 1.80 -6.88
N LEU A 117 11.70 2.79 -6.27
CA LEU A 117 13.18 2.83 -6.28
C LEU A 117 13.76 1.59 -5.60
N ASN A 118 13.20 1.20 -4.46
CA ASN A 118 13.65 0.00 -3.77
C ASN A 118 13.31 -1.26 -4.56
N TRP A 119 12.11 -1.30 -5.15
CA TRP A 119 11.66 -2.40 -5.99
C TRP A 119 12.67 -2.67 -7.13
N THR A 120 13.03 -1.62 -7.87
CA THR A 120 13.96 -1.77 -9.00
C THR A 120 15.39 -2.04 -8.53
N ALA A 121 15.81 -1.44 -7.41
CA ALA A 121 17.14 -1.68 -6.86
C ALA A 121 17.34 -3.15 -6.50
N GLN A 122 16.27 -3.85 -6.16
CA GLN A 122 16.33 -5.28 -5.82
C GLN A 122 16.11 -6.18 -7.05
N GLY A 123 16.07 -5.62 -8.24
CA GLY A 123 15.95 -6.40 -9.47
C GLY A 123 14.58 -7.00 -9.70
N MET A 124 13.55 -6.46 -9.05
CA MET A 124 12.19 -6.98 -9.19
C MET A 124 11.61 -6.61 -10.55
N GLU A 125 10.68 -7.43 -11.03
CA GLU A 125 10.09 -7.27 -12.37
C GLU A 125 9.31 -5.98 -12.55
N THR A 126 9.53 -5.30 -13.69
CA THR A 126 8.71 -4.16 -14.08
C THR A 126 8.19 -4.39 -15.48
N VAL A 127 7.07 -3.76 -15.80
CA VAL A 127 6.46 -3.82 -17.12
C VAL A 127 6.11 -2.41 -17.58
N THR A 128 5.94 -2.24 -18.89
CA THR A 128 5.54 -0.95 -19.47
C THR A 128 4.12 -1.01 -20.04
N GLN A 129 3.52 -2.21 -20.03
CA GLN A 129 2.15 -2.42 -20.48
C GLN A 129 1.39 -3.20 -19.42
N GLN A 130 0.08 -3.12 -19.47
CA GLN A 130 -0.76 -3.88 -18.55
C GLN A 130 -0.68 -5.37 -18.80
#